data_2b8af91e23f192347281c9c48fd4916b
#
_entry.id   2b8af91e23f192347281c9c48fd4916b
#
_cell.length_a   1.000
_cell.length_b   1.000
_cell.length_c   1.000
_cell.angle_alpha   90.00
_cell.angle_beta   90.00
_cell.angle_gamma   90.00
#
_symmetry.space_group_name_H-M   'P 1'
#
loop_
_entity.id
_entity.type
_entity.pdbx_description
1 polymer ?
#
loop_
_entity_poly.entity_id
_entity_poly.type
_entity_poly.pdbx_seq_one_letter_code
_entity_poly.pdbx_strand_id
1 'polypeptide(L)'
;MMNDFVFLGLSFFAVSGGIAMLVYKSPIYAALGLLISVLSVAGLFALLSATFMFMVQIIVYAGAIMTLILFILMFLNIKEEDLPPEPKKYLLIALGVIFMIPVNLLVIEAVSKLPHADMSIIEEGFGGIKEIGMKLYTDWLLPFELISILLLVALIGAVVLAKRRKTKEGYSND
;
A
#
# COMPACT_ATOMS: atom_id res chain seq x y z
N MET A 1 26.32 -7.23 9.61
CA MET A 1 26.81 -5.85 9.32
C MET A 1 26.27 -5.29 8.01
N MET A 2 26.48 -5.90 6.83
CA MET A 2 25.99 -5.32 5.57
C MET A 2 24.45 -5.27 5.49
N ASN A 3 23.77 -6.32 5.93
CA ASN A 3 22.30 -6.36 5.98
C ASN A 3 21.72 -5.31 6.94
N ASP A 4 22.39 -4.99 8.03
CA ASP A 4 21.92 -4.02 9.01
C ASP A 4 21.97 -2.59 8.46
N PHE A 5 23.01 -2.25 7.69
CA PHE A 5 23.10 -0.95 7.02
C PHE A 5 22.02 -0.80 5.94
N VAL A 6 21.77 -1.87 5.16
CA VAL A 6 20.71 -1.86 4.15
C VAL A 6 19.32 -1.75 4.81
N PHE A 7 19.11 -2.48 5.91
CA PHE A 7 17.88 -2.38 6.71
C PHE A 7 17.65 -0.96 7.23
N LEU A 8 18.65 -0.33 7.85
CA LEU A 8 18.55 1.04 8.35
C LEU A 8 18.26 2.04 7.22
N GLY A 9 18.93 1.89 6.08
CA GLY A 9 18.69 2.74 4.91
C GLY A 9 17.26 2.61 4.38
N LEU A 10 16.77 1.39 4.18
CA LEU A 10 15.42 1.15 3.69
C LEU A 10 14.36 1.61 4.71
N SER A 11 14.58 1.37 6.01
CA SER A 11 13.70 1.84 7.07
C SER A 11 13.64 3.36 7.12
N PHE A 12 14.78 4.05 6.95
CA PHE A 12 14.83 5.50 6.85
C PHE A 12 14.01 6.03 5.68
N PHE A 13 14.16 5.44 4.48
CA PHE A 13 13.37 5.84 3.31
C PHE A 13 11.90 5.51 3.47
N ALA A 14 11.54 4.39 4.09
CA ALA A 14 10.14 4.03 4.36
C ALA A 14 9.46 5.07 5.26
N VAL A 15 10.11 5.46 6.36
CA VAL A 15 9.58 6.46 7.30
C VAL A 15 9.59 7.85 6.70
N SER A 16 10.68 8.28 6.07
CA SER A 16 10.79 9.61 5.45
C SER A 16 9.80 9.78 4.29
N GLY A 17 9.56 8.74 3.49
CA GLY A 17 8.53 8.73 2.44
C GLY A 17 7.12 8.87 3.02
N GLY A 18 6.81 8.16 4.11
CA GLY A 18 5.54 8.31 4.83
C GLY A 18 5.35 9.70 5.42
N ILE A 19 6.39 10.29 6.03
CA ILE A 19 6.35 11.67 6.53
C ILE A 19 6.17 12.66 5.37
N ALA A 20 6.88 12.47 4.27
CA ALA A 20 6.77 13.31 3.08
C ALA A 20 5.32 13.34 2.55
N MET A 21 4.65 12.17 2.48
CA MET A 21 3.25 12.08 2.10
C MET A 21 2.34 12.96 2.97
N LEU A 22 2.60 13.07 4.27
CA LEU A 22 1.78 13.85 5.20
C LEU A 22 2.11 15.35 5.20
N VAL A 23 3.35 15.70 4.92
CA VAL A 23 3.85 17.07 4.99
C VAL A 23 3.56 17.87 3.73
N TYR A 24 3.72 17.23 2.56
CA TYR A 24 3.51 17.93 1.30
C TYR A 24 2.02 18.22 1.06
N LYS A 25 1.73 19.46 0.69
CA LYS A 25 0.38 19.90 0.35
C LYS A 25 0.00 19.49 -1.09
N SER A 26 0.98 19.45 -2.00
CA SER A 26 0.74 19.05 -3.38
C SER A 26 0.45 17.55 -3.44
N PRO A 27 -0.70 17.12 -4.02
CA PRO A 27 -1.06 15.71 -4.12
C PRO A 27 -0.03 14.86 -4.89
N ILE A 28 0.64 15.44 -5.88
CA ILE A 28 1.66 14.75 -6.68
C ILE A 28 2.89 14.45 -5.81
N TYR A 29 3.39 15.43 -5.03
CA TYR A 29 4.55 15.20 -4.16
C TYR A 29 4.21 14.28 -2.99
N ALA A 30 2.99 14.33 -2.46
CA ALA A 30 2.52 13.38 -1.46
C ALA A 30 2.49 11.95 -2.01
N ALA A 31 1.98 11.75 -3.23
CA ALA A 31 1.99 10.45 -3.89
C ALA A 31 3.41 9.94 -4.20
N LEU A 32 4.35 10.82 -4.57
CA LEU A 32 5.75 10.44 -4.74
C LEU A 32 6.39 10.01 -3.41
N GLY A 33 6.08 10.70 -2.32
CA GLY A 33 6.49 10.31 -0.97
C GLY A 33 5.99 8.90 -0.61
N LEU A 34 4.70 8.63 -0.89
CA LEU A 34 4.12 7.30 -0.69
C LEU A 34 4.80 6.25 -1.57
N LEU A 35 5.11 6.55 -2.83
CA LEU A 35 5.83 5.63 -3.71
C LEU A 35 7.20 5.24 -3.14
N ILE A 36 7.97 6.22 -2.63
CA ILE A 36 9.26 5.95 -1.98
C ILE A 36 9.08 5.04 -0.77
N SER A 37 8.07 5.29 0.07
CA SER A 37 7.76 4.44 1.23
C SER A 37 7.43 3.01 0.81
N VAL A 38 6.56 2.83 -0.18
CA VAL A 38 6.14 1.52 -0.71
C VAL A 38 7.31 0.73 -1.28
N LEU A 39 8.19 1.38 -2.06
CA LEU A 39 9.38 0.75 -2.63
C LEU A 39 10.39 0.34 -1.53
N SER A 40 10.53 1.16 -0.50
CA SER A 40 11.41 0.85 0.64
C SER A 40 10.88 -0.35 1.42
N VAL A 41 9.57 -0.45 1.65
CA VAL A 41 8.92 -1.60 2.27
C VAL A 41 9.12 -2.87 1.41
N ALA A 42 9.05 -2.75 0.07
CA ALA A 42 9.39 -3.87 -0.79
C ALA A 42 10.82 -4.37 -0.55
N GLY A 43 11.79 -3.44 -0.47
CA GLY A 43 13.17 -3.78 -0.13
C GLY A 43 13.30 -4.48 1.24
N LEU A 44 12.54 -4.07 2.25
CA LEU A 44 12.51 -4.75 3.55
C LEU A 44 11.96 -6.18 3.43
N PHE A 45 10.93 -6.42 2.62
CA PHE A 45 10.46 -7.79 2.35
C PHE A 45 11.53 -8.64 1.67
N ALA A 46 12.31 -8.06 0.75
CA ALA A 46 13.42 -8.76 0.12
C ALA A 46 14.51 -9.16 1.15
N LEU A 47 14.83 -8.26 2.09
CA LEU A 47 15.77 -8.56 3.17
C LEU A 47 15.30 -9.69 4.10
N LEU A 48 13.99 -9.80 4.30
CA LEU A 48 13.36 -10.85 5.09
C LEU A 48 13.19 -12.17 4.34
N SER A 49 13.74 -12.29 3.11
CA SER A 49 13.55 -13.44 2.22
C SER A 49 12.08 -13.73 1.85
N ALA A 50 11.17 -12.78 2.10
CA ALA A 50 9.75 -12.88 1.77
C ALA A 50 9.52 -12.56 0.29
N THR A 51 10.01 -13.45 -0.59
CA THR A 51 10.07 -13.22 -2.05
C THR A 51 8.70 -12.95 -2.66
N PHE A 52 7.67 -13.66 -2.21
CA PHE A 52 6.31 -13.43 -2.70
C PHE A 52 5.81 -12.02 -2.34
N MET A 53 5.97 -11.59 -1.09
CA MET A 53 5.55 -10.26 -0.64
C MET A 53 6.33 -9.15 -1.34
N PHE A 54 7.64 -9.33 -1.56
CA PHE A 54 8.45 -8.42 -2.36
C PHE A 54 7.87 -8.26 -3.78
N MET A 55 7.58 -9.38 -4.47
CA MET A 55 7.03 -9.36 -5.82
C MET A 55 5.66 -8.66 -5.88
N VAL A 56 4.76 -8.99 -4.97
CA VAL A 56 3.43 -8.34 -4.88
C VAL A 56 3.56 -6.84 -4.61
N GLN A 57 4.46 -6.43 -3.72
CA GLN A 57 4.69 -5.03 -3.41
C GLN A 57 5.17 -4.23 -4.64
N ILE A 58 6.08 -4.80 -5.44
CA ILE A 58 6.56 -4.13 -6.66
C ILE A 58 5.50 -4.14 -7.76
N ILE A 59 4.89 -5.28 -8.05
CA ILE A 59 4.00 -5.42 -9.22
C ILE A 59 2.66 -4.73 -8.97
N VAL A 60 2.05 -4.99 -7.82
CA VAL A 60 0.70 -4.49 -7.54
C VAL A 60 0.73 -3.10 -6.93
N TYR A 61 1.47 -2.90 -5.81
CA TYR A 61 1.44 -1.62 -5.11
C TYR A 61 2.17 -0.53 -5.87
N ALA A 62 3.43 -0.73 -6.22
CA ALA A 62 4.20 0.28 -6.94
C ALA A 62 3.80 0.34 -8.43
N GLY A 63 3.69 -0.83 -9.09
CA GLY A 63 3.43 -0.91 -10.53
C GLY A 63 2.00 -0.55 -10.90
N ALA A 64 0.99 -1.21 -10.35
CA ALA A 64 -0.39 -0.98 -10.75
C ALA A 64 -1.03 0.19 -9.99
N ILE A 65 -1.06 0.15 -8.66
CA ILE A 65 -1.83 1.11 -7.85
C ILE A 65 -1.17 2.49 -7.88
N MET A 66 0.12 2.60 -7.53
CA MET A 66 0.78 3.89 -7.44
C MET A 66 0.95 4.55 -8.81
N THR A 67 1.25 3.76 -9.85
CA THR A 67 1.32 4.31 -11.22
C THR A 67 -0.03 4.87 -11.67
N LEU A 68 -1.14 4.17 -11.36
CA LEU A 68 -2.48 4.66 -11.67
C LEU A 68 -2.81 5.95 -10.89
N ILE A 69 -2.50 6.01 -9.60
CA ILE A 69 -2.71 7.19 -8.76
C ILE A 69 -1.92 8.38 -9.30
N LEU A 70 -0.62 8.21 -9.59
CA LEU A 70 0.21 9.27 -10.14
C LEU A 70 -0.31 9.75 -11.51
N PHE A 71 -0.73 8.82 -12.37
CA PHE A 71 -1.33 9.16 -13.66
C PHE A 71 -2.60 10.01 -13.50
N ILE A 72 -3.50 9.60 -12.60
CA ILE A 72 -4.74 10.34 -12.35
C ILE A 72 -4.45 11.74 -11.78
N LEU A 73 -3.54 11.85 -10.79
CA LEU A 73 -3.17 13.14 -10.20
C LEU A 73 -2.53 14.08 -11.21
N MET A 74 -1.68 13.55 -12.10
CA MET A 74 -1.08 14.33 -13.18
C MET A 74 -2.13 14.79 -14.20
N PHE A 75 -3.09 13.93 -14.53
CA PHE A 75 -4.14 14.24 -15.50
C PHE A 75 -5.16 15.25 -14.97
N LEU A 76 -5.54 15.16 -13.69
CA LEU A 76 -6.47 16.08 -13.04
C LEU A 76 -5.86 17.45 -12.75
N ASN A 77 -4.52 17.57 -12.77
CA ASN A 77 -3.79 18.83 -12.52
C ASN A 77 -4.31 19.62 -11.31
N ILE A 78 -4.54 18.91 -10.19
CA ILE A 78 -5.04 19.48 -8.94
C ILE A 78 -3.97 20.40 -8.34
N LYS A 79 -4.33 21.68 -8.15
CA LYS A 79 -3.46 22.67 -7.49
C LYS A 79 -3.73 22.71 -6.00
N GLU A 80 -2.74 23.19 -5.23
CA GLU A 80 -2.91 23.40 -3.77
C GLU A 80 -4.06 24.36 -3.43
N GLU A 81 -4.32 25.33 -4.31
CA GLU A 81 -5.38 26.33 -4.16
C GLU A 81 -6.80 25.73 -4.26
N ASP A 82 -6.94 24.58 -4.93
CA ASP A 82 -8.21 23.87 -5.10
C ASP A 82 -8.58 23.01 -3.87
N LEU A 83 -7.66 22.86 -2.92
CA LEU A 83 -7.88 22.08 -1.71
C LEU A 83 -8.58 22.91 -0.62
N PRO A 84 -9.61 22.34 0.02
CA PRO A 84 -10.30 23.06 1.09
C PRO A 84 -9.35 23.38 2.26
N PRO A 85 -9.48 24.57 2.87
CA PRO A 85 -8.67 24.92 4.03
C PRO A 85 -8.99 24.01 5.21
N GLU A 86 -7.95 23.49 5.87
CA GLU A 86 -8.07 22.63 7.06
C GLU A 86 -7.88 23.45 8.34
N PRO A 87 -8.94 24.05 8.91
CA PRO A 87 -8.80 24.97 10.05
C PRO A 87 -8.33 24.30 11.34
N LYS A 88 -8.41 22.96 11.43
CA LYS A 88 -8.03 22.17 12.62
C LYS A 88 -6.87 21.21 12.38
N LYS A 89 -6.04 21.45 11.35
CA LYS A 89 -4.94 20.55 10.96
C LYS A 89 -4.05 20.16 12.15
N TYR A 90 -3.60 21.11 12.95
CA TYR A 90 -2.71 20.83 14.09
C TYR A 90 -3.40 20.02 15.19
N LEU A 91 -4.70 20.25 15.44
CA LEU A 91 -5.46 19.45 16.39
C LEU A 91 -5.62 18.02 15.94
N LEU A 92 -5.92 17.79 14.66
CA LEU A 92 -6.04 16.45 14.08
C LEU A 92 -4.70 15.70 14.10
N ILE A 93 -3.60 16.39 13.80
CA ILE A 93 -2.24 15.79 13.90
C ILE A 93 -1.94 15.43 15.35
N ALA A 94 -2.20 16.32 16.32
CA ALA A 94 -1.97 16.05 17.74
C ALA A 94 -2.80 14.85 18.22
N LEU A 95 -4.07 14.79 17.87
CA LEU A 95 -4.93 13.64 18.21
C LEU A 95 -4.41 12.34 17.57
N GLY A 96 -3.98 12.37 16.31
CA GLY A 96 -3.39 11.23 15.62
C GLY A 96 -2.13 10.74 16.32
N VAL A 97 -1.22 11.63 16.70
CA VAL A 97 0.01 11.29 17.42
C VAL A 97 -0.31 10.70 18.80
N ILE A 98 -1.22 11.33 19.56
CA ILE A 98 -1.64 10.84 20.89
C ILE A 98 -2.23 9.42 20.78
N PHE A 99 -3.03 9.16 19.74
CA PHE A 99 -3.61 7.82 19.53
C PHE A 99 -2.58 6.79 19.07
N MET A 100 -1.59 7.20 18.28
CA MET A 100 -0.55 6.31 17.76
C MET A 100 0.49 5.89 18.80
N ILE A 101 0.77 6.72 19.82
CA ILE A 101 1.73 6.38 20.89
C ILE A 101 1.34 5.08 21.62
N PRO A 102 0.12 4.92 22.18
CA PRO A 102 -0.23 3.70 22.89
C PRO A 102 -0.25 2.48 21.96
N VAL A 103 -0.66 2.64 20.71
CA VAL A 103 -0.63 1.54 19.72
C VAL A 103 0.79 1.06 19.48
N ASN A 104 1.75 1.98 19.29
CA ASN A 104 3.16 1.61 19.11
C ASN A 104 3.73 0.96 20.37
N LEU A 105 3.41 1.45 21.57
CA LEU A 105 3.86 0.83 22.82
C LEU A 105 3.33 -0.59 22.98
N LEU A 106 2.05 -0.83 22.66
CA LEU A 106 1.46 -2.17 22.67
C LEU A 106 2.15 -3.11 21.67
N VAL A 107 2.47 -2.63 20.48
CA VAL A 107 3.21 -3.42 19.48
C VAL A 107 4.60 -3.78 19.98
N ILE A 108 5.34 -2.81 20.52
CA ILE A 108 6.69 -3.04 21.09
C ILE A 108 6.61 -4.05 22.23
N GLU A 109 5.65 -3.92 23.15
CA GLU A 109 5.45 -4.84 24.25
C GLU A 109 5.08 -6.25 23.77
N ALA A 110 4.19 -6.36 22.77
CA ALA A 110 3.83 -7.64 22.19
C ALA A 110 5.03 -8.33 21.53
N VAL A 111 5.83 -7.59 20.76
CA VAL A 111 7.03 -8.12 20.09
C VAL A 111 8.10 -8.53 21.11
N SER A 112 8.29 -7.76 22.19
CA SER A 112 9.29 -8.08 23.23
C SER A 112 8.94 -9.32 24.04
N LYS A 113 7.66 -9.70 24.08
CA LYS A 113 7.18 -10.92 24.77
C LYS A 113 7.20 -12.17 23.87
N LEU A 114 7.42 -11.99 22.56
CA LEU A 114 7.59 -13.15 21.69
C LEU A 114 8.84 -13.91 22.09
N PRO A 115 8.77 -15.25 22.27
CA PRO A 115 9.96 -16.04 22.48
C PRO A 115 10.92 -15.76 21.34
N HIS A 116 12.21 -15.62 21.65
CA HIS A 116 13.24 -15.46 20.61
C HIS A 116 13.12 -16.67 19.70
N ALA A 117 12.43 -16.48 18.58
CA ALA A 117 12.32 -17.51 17.58
C ALA A 117 13.73 -17.79 17.07
N ASP A 118 14.19 -19.02 17.32
CA ASP A 118 15.45 -19.48 16.78
C ASP A 118 15.30 -19.47 15.26
N MET A 119 15.87 -18.46 14.61
CA MET A 119 15.74 -18.28 13.14
C MET A 119 16.35 -19.45 12.35
N SER A 120 17.01 -20.38 13.05
CA SER A 120 17.53 -21.62 12.48
C SER A 120 16.45 -22.61 12.05
N ILE A 121 15.19 -22.40 12.45
CA ILE A 121 14.03 -23.27 12.16
C ILE A 121 13.27 -22.82 10.90
N ILE A 122 13.69 -21.73 10.24
CA ILE A 122 13.06 -21.31 9.01
C ILE A 122 13.45 -22.31 7.91
N GLU A 123 12.49 -23.14 7.51
CA GLU A 123 12.66 -24.09 6.42
C GLU A 123 13.09 -23.35 5.14
N GLU A 124 14.01 -23.97 4.37
CA GLU A 124 14.39 -23.46 3.06
C GLU A 124 13.12 -23.29 2.19
N GLY A 125 12.88 -22.05 1.73
CA GLY A 125 11.70 -21.71 0.93
C GLY A 125 10.62 -20.94 1.65
N PHE A 126 10.72 -20.73 2.96
CA PHE A 126 9.75 -19.92 3.71
C PHE A 126 9.55 -18.54 3.07
N GLY A 127 8.29 -18.14 2.86
CA GLY A 127 7.94 -16.90 2.16
C GLY A 127 8.08 -16.97 0.64
N GLY A 128 8.39 -18.14 0.09
CA GLY A 128 8.47 -18.42 -1.33
C GLY A 128 7.08 -18.50 -2.00
N ILE A 129 7.07 -18.36 -3.32
CA ILE A 129 5.82 -18.42 -4.11
C ILE A 129 5.13 -19.77 -3.99
N LYS A 130 5.92 -20.85 -3.95
CA LYS A 130 5.39 -22.23 -3.92
C LYS A 130 4.67 -22.51 -2.60
N GLU A 131 5.29 -22.17 -1.47
CA GLU A 131 4.74 -22.42 -0.13
C GLU A 131 3.46 -21.63 0.08
N ILE A 132 3.43 -20.35 -0.32
CA ILE A 132 2.23 -19.53 -0.24
C ILE A 132 1.15 -20.07 -1.16
N GLY A 133 1.49 -20.47 -2.39
CA GLY A 133 0.56 -21.07 -3.31
C GLY A 133 -0.06 -22.35 -2.76
N MET A 134 0.74 -23.27 -2.20
CA MET A 134 0.24 -24.47 -1.56
C MET A 134 -0.73 -24.16 -0.42
N LYS A 135 -0.38 -23.24 0.47
CA LYS A 135 -1.26 -22.82 1.57
C LYS A 135 -2.57 -22.20 1.08
N LEU A 136 -2.53 -21.40 0.02
CA LEU A 136 -3.72 -20.80 -0.58
C LEU A 136 -4.71 -21.84 -1.11
N TYR A 137 -4.19 -22.90 -1.74
CA TYR A 137 -5.03 -23.93 -2.37
C TYR A 137 -5.41 -25.08 -1.42
N THR A 138 -4.82 -25.16 -0.22
CA THR A 138 -5.15 -26.17 0.80
C THR A 138 -5.95 -25.56 1.95
N ASP A 139 -5.28 -24.74 2.78
CA ASP A 139 -5.83 -24.26 4.03
C ASP A 139 -6.73 -23.03 3.84
N TRP A 140 -6.46 -22.22 2.78
CA TRP A 140 -7.10 -20.93 2.54
C TRP A 140 -7.89 -20.88 1.23
N LEU A 141 -8.41 -22.03 0.78
CA LEU A 141 -9.15 -22.13 -0.46
C LEU A 141 -10.40 -21.24 -0.49
N LEU A 142 -11.18 -21.22 0.59
CA LEU A 142 -12.39 -20.41 0.67
C LEU A 142 -12.11 -18.90 0.59
N PRO A 143 -11.19 -18.32 1.38
CA PRO A 143 -10.78 -16.93 1.18
C PRO A 143 -10.24 -16.63 -0.22
N PHE A 144 -9.52 -17.55 -0.84
CA PHE A 144 -9.01 -17.40 -2.20
C PHE A 144 -10.15 -17.29 -3.23
N GLU A 145 -11.18 -18.13 -3.13
CA GLU A 145 -12.37 -18.06 -4.00
C GLU A 145 -13.14 -16.73 -3.79
N LEU A 146 -13.31 -16.29 -2.55
CA LEU A 146 -13.99 -15.03 -2.25
C LEU A 146 -13.25 -13.81 -2.83
N ILE A 147 -11.91 -13.81 -2.75
CA ILE A 147 -11.11 -12.74 -3.36
C ILE A 147 -11.24 -12.78 -4.89
N SER A 148 -11.29 -13.95 -5.50
CA SER A 148 -11.48 -14.11 -6.96
C SER A 148 -12.82 -13.51 -7.42
N ILE A 149 -13.90 -13.76 -6.67
CA ILE A 149 -15.21 -13.15 -6.92
C ILE A 149 -15.15 -11.63 -6.73
N LEU A 150 -14.50 -11.16 -5.68
CA LEU A 150 -14.32 -9.71 -5.43
C LEU A 150 -13.59 -9.02 -6.58
N LEU A 151 -12.51 -9.62 -7.08
CA LEU A 151 -11.76 -9.11 -8.24
C LEU A 151 -12.62 -9.05 -9.50
N LEU A 152 -13.46 -10.08 -9.74
CA LEU A 152 -14.41 -10.09 -10.86
C LEU A 152 -15.42 -8.95 -10.73
N VAL A 153 -16.01 -8.77 -9.57
CA VAL A 153 -16.97 -7.67 -9.28
C VAL A 153 -16.30 -6.30 -9.46
N ALA A 154 -15.07 -6.14 -8.97
CA ALA A 154 -14.31 -4.91 -9.14
C ALA A 154 -14.04 -4.60 -10.63
N LEU A 155 -13.67 -5.62 -11.42
CA LEU A 155 -13.46 -5.47 -12.86
C LEU A 155 -14.75 -5.05 -13.59
N ILE A 156 -15.85 -5.75 -13.32
CA ILE A 156 -17.16 -5.41 -13.89
C ILE A 156 -17.57 -3.99 -13.50
N GLY A 157 -17.41 -3.63 -12.21
CA GLY A 157 -17.69 -2.28 -11.72
C GLY A 157 -16.88 -1.20 -12.43
N ALA A 158 -15.58 -1.41 -12.60
CA ALA A 158 -14.70 -0.50 -13.32
C ALA A 158 -15.15 -0.31 -14.79
N VAL A 159 -15.50 -1.38 -15.50
CA VAL A 159 -15.98 -1.33 -16.88
C VAL A 159 -17.32 -0.61 -16.99
N VAL A 160 -18.26 -0.87 -16.06
CA VAL A 160 -19.58 -0.23 -16.05
C VAL A 160 -19.47 1.27 -15.79
N LEU A 161 -18.60 1.68 -14.86
CA LEU A 161 -18.35 3.10 -14.54
C LEU A 161 -17.64 3.83 -15.70
N ALA A 162 -16.73 3.16 -16.40
CA ALA A 162 -16.02 3.72 -17.54
C ALA A 162 -16.90 3.88 -18.79
N LYS A 163 -17.99 3.11 -18.89
CA LYS A 163 -18.88 3.15 -20.03
C LYS A 163 -19.72 4.43 -20.04
N ARG A 164 -19.39 5.35 -20.95
CA ARG A 164 -20.15 6.59 -21.17
C ARG A 164 -21.58 6.25 -21.60
N ARG A 165 -22.60 6.70 -20.88
CA ARG A 165 -23.99 6.66 -21.37
C ARG A 165 -24.05 7.49 -22.65
N LYS A 166 -24.33 6.86 -23.80
CA LYS A 166 -24.77 7.58 -24.99
C LYS A 166 -26.12 8.19 -24.64
N THR A 167 -26.17 9.50 -24.38
CA THR A 167 -27.42 10.25 -24.38
C THR A 167 -28.04 10.04 -25.76
N LYS A 168 -29.21 9.43 -25.83
CA LYS A 168 -30.03 9.45 -27.03
C LYS A 168 -30.43 10.91 -27.24
N GLU A 169 -29.65 11.63 -28.05
CA GLU A 169 -30.15 12.86 -28.63
C GLU A 169 -31.33 12.48 -29.50
N GLY A 170 -32.48 13.01 -29.07
CA GLY A 170 -33.75 12.70 -29.70
C GLY A 170 -33.74 13.07 -31.19
N TYR A 171 -34.21 12.16 -31.97
CA TYR A 171 -34.79 12.43 -33.25
C TYR A 171 -35.97 13.39 -32.99
N SER A 172 -35.75 14.69 -33.16
CA SER A 172 -36.81 15.64 -33.47
C SER A 172 -36.83 15.74 -34.99
N ASN A 173 -37.71 14.96 -35.57
CA ASN A 173 -38.20 15.25 -36.92
C ASN A 173 -39.21 16.37 -36.79
N ASP A 174 -38.96 17.49 -37.45
CA ASP A 174 -39.98 18.28 -38.17
C ASP A 174 -39.34 18.85 -39.43
#